data_cf4a78e5ccedc0b0d5de935d24860163
#
_entry.id   cf4a78e5ccedc0b0d5de935d24860163
#
_cell.length_a   1.000
_cell.length_b   1.000
_cell.length_c   1.000
_cell.angle_alpha   90.00
_cell.angle_beta   90.00
_cell.angle_gamma   90.00
#
_symmetry.space_group_name_H-M   'P 1'
#
loop_
_entity.id
_entity.type
_entity.pdbx_description
1 polymer ?
#
loop_
_entity_poly.entity_id
_entity_poly.type
_entity_poly.pdbx_seq_one_letter_code
_entity_poly.pdbx_strand_id
1 'polypeptide(L)'
;MKVTSVADPILPLCQRLLPVRIAGLSLALLKATVLELAILAGHVLLYPSGIIQERRGPACPLPAPGTTPLPAEAKPPVVLLHGFIDNRSVFVLLRRSLAQHGRHRVESLNYSPLTCDIRTAAELLGRHIEQICERTGSDRVDVVGHSLGGLIARYYVQRLGGDRRVRTLVTLGTPHAGTRVAPLANAHPIVRQMRPRSELIQELAQPAPGCRTYFVSFWSDLDHVMDPLESACIEHPDLKAENIRVSGIGHLALPLHPAVANSIRLVLDTVRPGDEAGAHTGGLTVA
;
A
#
# COMPACT_ATOMS: atom_id res chain seq x y z
N MET A 1 29.10 53.84 -46.57
CA MET A 1 28.02 53.71 -45.53
C MET A 1 27.83 52.27 -45.28
N LYS A 2 28.32 51.77 -44.14
CA LYS A 2 28.10 50.39 -43.69
C LYS A 2 26.90 50.39 -42.66
N VAL A 3 25.85 49.72 -43.00
CA VAL A 3 24.71 49.47 -42.07
C VAL A 3 25.02 48.18 -41.29
N THR A 4 25.36 48.35 -40.03
CA THR A 4 25.49 47.24 -39.07
C THR A 4 24.13 46.87 -38.54
N SER A 5 23.66 45.65 -38.87
CA SER A 5 22.51 45.01 -38.26
C SER A 5 22.84 44.60 -36.84
N VAL A 6 22.14 45.19 -35.88
CA VAL A 6 22.15 44.74 -34.49
C VAL A 6 21.09 43.65 -34.37
N ALA A 7 21.53 42.41 -34.31
CA ALA A 7 20.67 41.28 -33.96
C ALA A 7 20.72 41.08 -32.43
N ASP A 8 19.60 41.22 -31.80
CA ASP A 8 19.39 41.08 -30.35
C ASP A 8 19.73 39.70 -29.82
N PRO A 9 20.53 39.60 -28.75
CA PRO A 9 20.75 38.34 -28.05
C PRO A 9 19.84 38.25 -26.79
N ILE A 10 18.52 38.26 -26.94
CA ILE A 10 17.61 38.10 -25.78
C ILE A 10 17.30 36.64 -25.49
N LEU A 11 17.45 35.72 -26.44
CA LEU A 11 17.16 34.30 -26.27
C LEU A 11 18.07 33.50 -25.30
N PRO A 12 19.37 33.79 -25.13
CA PRO A 12 20.19 32.98 -24.22
C PRO A 12 20.07 33.35 -22.74
N LEU A 13 19.44 34.49 -22.40
CA LEU A 13 19.32 34.89 -20.99
C LEU A 13 18.23 34.17 -20.22
N CYS A 14 17.13 33.81 -20.88
CA CYS A 14 16.04 33.03 -20.26
C CYS A 14 16.41 31.57 -19.96
N GLN A 15 17.34 31.00 -20.73
CA GLN A 15 17.81 29.61 -20.46
C GLN A 15 18.81 29.53 -19.28
N ARG A 16 19.44 30.65 -18.89
CA ARG A 16 20.38 30.65 -17.75
C ARG A 16 19.74 30.96 -16.40
N LEU A 17 18.48 31.37 -16.35
CA LEU A 17 17.81 31.77 -15.11
C LEU A 17 16.81 30.73 -14.57
N LEU A 18 16.51 29.66 -15.31
CA LEU A 18 15.79 28.54 -14.77
C LEU A 18 16.80 27.55 -14.18
N PRO A 19 16.87 27.40 -12.84
CA PRO A 19 17.74 26.39 -12.26
C PRO A 19 17.33 25.04 -12.81
N VAL A 20 18.29 24.29 -13.33
CA VAL A 20 18.11 22.95 -13.94
C VAL A 20 17.28 22.01 -13.05
N ARG A 21 17.29 22.25 -11.74
CA ARG A 21 16.47 21.53 -10.74
C ARG A 21 14.97 21.80 -10.87
N ILE A 22 14.54 23.01 -11.23
CA ILE A 22 13.10 23.34 -11.38
C ILE A 22 12.57 22.73 -12.69
N ALA A 23 13.35 22.73 -13.76
CA ALA A 23 12.93 22.10 -15.02
C ALA A 23 12.85 20.57 -14.89
N GLY A 24 13.77 19.94 -14.16
CA GLY A 24 13.73 18.50 -13.88
C GLY A 24 12.56 18.10 -12.97
N LEU A 25 12.29 18.91 -11.93
CA LEU A 25 11.18 18.65 -11.00
C LEU A 25 9.82 18.80 -11.70
N SER A 26 9.66 19.83 -12.54
CA SER A 26 8.42 20.05 -13.29
C SER A 26 8.14 18.93 -14.32
N LEU A 27 9.18 18.39 -14.96
CA LEU A 27 9.04 17.29 -15.91
C LEU A 27 8.71 15.97 -15.21
N ALA A 28 9.33 15.67 -14.08
CA ALA A 28 9.01 14.50 -13.27
C ALA A 28 7.57 14.58 -12.73
N LEU A 29 7.19 15.75 -12.24
CA LEU A 29 5.84 16.02 -11.76
C LEU A 29 4.80 15.86 -12.88
N LEU A 30 5.06 16.43 -14.06
CA LEU A 30 4.19 16.30 -15.22
C LEU A 30 4.03 14.83 -15.64
N LYS A 31 5.14 14.08 -15.73
CA LYS A 31 5.10 12.65 -16.05
C LYS A 31 4.30 11.87 -15.00
N ALA A 32 4.51 12.12 -13.71
CA ALA A 32 3.76 11.48 -12.63
C ALA A 32 2.27 11.80 -12.74
N THR A 33 1.90 13.06 -12.95
CA THR A 33 0.48 13.47 -13.09
C THR A 33 -0.18 12.81 -14.31
N VAL A 34 0.49 12.78 -15.46
CA VAL A 34 -0.05 12.10 -16.67
C VAL A 34 -0.22 10.61 -16.41
N LEU A 35 0.74 9.97 -15.74
CA LEU A 35 0.65 8.56 -15.38
C LEU A 35 -0.52 8.31 -14.41
N GLU A 36 -0.69 9.14 -13.38
CA GLU A 36 -1.82 9.05 -12.45
C GLU A 36 -3.18 9.15 -13.15
N LEU A 37 -3.32 10.10 -14.08
CA LEU A 37 -4.55 10.24 -14.89
C LEU A 37 -4.79 9.03 -15.80
N ALA A 38 -3.75 8.48 -16.41
CA ALA A 38 -3.85 7.28 -17.22
C ALA A 38 -4.25 6.05 -16.37
N ILE A 39 -3.68 5.94 -15.18
CA ILE A 39 -4.02 4.88 -14.22
C ILE A 39 -5.47 5.04 -13.74
N LEU A 40 -5.89 6.25 -13.41
CA LEU A 40 -7.28 6.52 -13.02
C LEU A 40 -8.26 6.13 -14.13
N ALA A 41 -7.97 6.48 -15.37
CA ALA A 41 -8.76 6.05 -16.53
C ALA A 41 -8.79 4.52 -16.67
N GLY A 42 -7.64 3.86 -16.50
CA GLY A 42 -7.53 2.41 -16.47
C GLY A 42 -8.35 1.77 -15.35
N HIS A 43 -8.35 2.35 -14.16
CA HIS A 43 -9.17 1.90 -13.03
C HIS A 43 -10.67 1.98 -13.37
N VAL A 44 -11.14 3.08 -13.96
CA VAL A 44 -12.55 3.22 -14.38
C VAL A 44 -12.92 2.13 -15.40
N LEU A 45 -12.04 1.82 -16.36
CA LEU A 45 -12.28 0.78 -17.34
C LEU A 45 -12.27 -0.64 -16.74
N LEU A 46 -11.40 -0.90 -15.79
CA LEU A 46 -11.28 -2.20 -15.12
C LEU A 46 -12.23 -2.36 -13.93
N TYR A 47 -12.87 -1.28 -13.48
CA TYR A 47 -13.74 -1.29 -12.29
C TYR A 47 -14.82 -2.39 -12.33
N PRO A 48 -15.52 -2.62 -13.47
CA PRO A 48 -16.53 -3.69 -13.56
C PRO A 48 -15.95 -5.09 -13.30
N SER A 49 -14.71 -5.35 -13.72
CA SER A 49 -14.05 -6.65 -13.49
C SER A 49 -13.75 -6.93 -12.01
N GLY A 50 -13.58 -5.88 -11.21
CA GLY A 50 -13.33 -5.99 -9.79
C GLY A 50 -14.58 -6.19 -8.93
N ILE A 51 -15.78 -5.92 -9.47
CA ILE A 51 -17.06 -6.10 -8.73
C ILE A 51 -17.47 -7.58 -8.69
N ILE A 52 -17.18 -8.34 -9.74
CA ILE A 52 -17.55 -9.76 -9.82
C ILE A 52 -16.79 -10.50 -8.72
N GLN A 53 -17.53 -11.21 -7.85
CA GLN A 53 -16.94 -12.00 -6.78
C GLN A 53 -15.85 -12.93 -7.34
N GLU A 54 -14.69 -12.92 -6.68
CA GLU A 54 -13.62 -13.84 -7.00
C GLU A 54 -14.17 -15.27 -6.91
N ARG A 55 -14.10 -16.04 -8.00
CA ARG A 55 -14.38 -17.47 -7.94
C ARG A 55 -13.37 -18.02 -6.94
N ARG A 56 -13.85 -18.50 -5.81
CA ARG A 56 -13.02 -19.21 -4.84
C ARG A 56 -12.31 -20.31 -5.60
N GLY A 57 -10.97 -20.26 -5.65
CA GLY A 57 -10.21 -21.39 -6.21
C GLY A 57 -10.68 -22.68 -5.51
N PRO A 58 -10.57 -23.83 -6.18
CA PRO A 58 -10.91 -25.10 -5.54
C PRO A 58 -10.19 -25.14 -4.19
N ALA A 59 -10.95 -25.46 -3.14
CA ALA A 59 -10.37 -25.73 -1.83
C ALA A 59 -9.26 -26.75 -2.06
N CYS A 60 -8.02 -26.42 -1.65
CA CYS A 60 -6.98 -27.42 -1.67
C CYS A 60 -7.51 -28.63 -0.89
N PRO A 61 -7.57 -29.82 -1.47
CA PRO A 61 -8.07 -30.98 -0.74
C PRO A 61 -7.28 -31.06 0.57
N LEU A 62 -7.99 -31.14 1.70
CA LEU A 62 -7.35 -31.46 2.97
C LEU A 62 -6.53 -32.74 2.74
N PRO A 63 -5.26 -32.80 3.17
CA PRO A 63 -4.50 -34.03 3.08
C PRO A 63 -5.33 -35.15 3.75
N ALA A 64 -5.47 -36.26 3.06
CA ALA A 64 -6.14 -37.41 3.63
C ALA A 64 -5.45 -37.81 4.95
N PRO A 65 -6.20 -38.28 5.97
CA PRO A 65 -5.60 -38.71 7.22
C PRO A 65 -4.49 -39.73 6.94
N GLY A 66 -3.22 -39.38 7.28
CA GLY A 66 -2.05 -40.23 7.05
C GLY A 66 -1.10 -39.77 5.94
N THR A 67 -1.40 -38.70 5.20
CA THR A 67 -0.44 -38.07 4.28
C THR A 67 0.44 -37.08 5.01
N THR A 68 1.72 -37.13 4.68
CA THR A 68 2.83 -36.32 5.20
C THR A 68 2.41 -34.87 5.49
N PRO A 69 2.85 -34.26 6.60
CA PRO A 69 2.59 -32.85 6.87
C PRO A 69 2.96 -32.02 5.65
N LEU A 70 2.14 -31.01 5.32
CA LEU A 70 2.48 -29.99 4.34
C LEU A 70 3.96 -29.59 4.56
N PRO A 71 4.78 -29.46 3.50
CA PRO A 71 6.15 -29.06 3.67
C PRO A 71 6.17 -27.82 4.58
N ALA A 72 7.03 -27.82 5.60
CA ALA A 72 7.17 -26.76 6.61
C ALA A 72 7.51 -25.38 6.00
N GLU A 73 7.53 -25.27 4.69
CA GLU A 73 7.90 -24.09 3.87
C GLU A 73 6.74 -23.50 3.04
N ALA A 74 5.50 -23.89 3.27
CA ALA A 74 4.41 -23.26 2.54
C ALA A 74 4.33 -21.77 2.88
N LYS A 75 4.58 -20.88 1.90
CA LYS A 75 4.51 -19.43 2.07
C LYS A 75 3.12 -19.02 2.58
N PRO A 76 3.03 -18.12 3.57
CA PRO A 76 1.74 -17.65 4.09
C PRO A 76 0.85 -17.09 2.98
N PRO A 77 -0.48 -17.27 3.09
CA PRO A 77 -1.43 -16.59 2.21
C PRO A 77 -1.26 -15.08 2.26
N VAL A 78 -1.54 -14.40 1.15
CA VAL A 78 -1.48 -12.94 1.06
C VAL A 78 -2.89 -12.37 0.88
N VAL A 79 -3.26 -11.41 1.70
CA VAL A 79 -4.54 -10.69 1.63
C VAL A 79 -4.29 -9.27 1.13
N LEU A 80 -5.02 -8.86 0.09
CA LEU A 80 -4.89 -7.55 -0.55
C LEU A 80 -6.11 -6.69 -0.24
N LEU A 81 -5.88 -5.43 0.21
CA LEU A 81 -6.93 -4.44 0.50
C LEU A 81 -6.74 -3.19 -0.34
N HIS A 82 -7.75 -2.85 -1.13
CA HIS A 82 -7.74 -1.69 -2.02
C HIS A 82 -7.98 -0.36 -1.30
N GLY A 83 -7.82 0.76 -2.01
CA GLY A 83 -8.05 2.12 -1.53
C GLY A 83 -9.52 2.55 -1.55
N PHE A 84 -9.76 3.86 -1.31
CA PHE A 84 -11.10 4.42 -1.17
C PHE A 84 -11.90 4.39 -2.47
N ILE A 85 -11.28 4.75 -3.60
CA ILE A 85 -11.93 4.83 -4.92
C ILE A 85 -11.67 3.58 -5.77
N ASP A 86 -10.94 2.61 -5.26
CA ASP A 86 -10.50 1.43 -5.97
C ASP A 86 -11.37 0.21 -5.66
N ASN A 87 -11.06 -0.87 -6.34
CA ASN A 87 -11.46 -2.20 -5.99
C ASN A 87 -10.27 -3.17 -6.23
N ARG A 88 -10.50 -4.47 -6.09
CA ARG A 88 -9.42 -5.47 -6.22
C ARG A 88 -8.67 -5.45 -7.56
N SER A 89 -9.20 -4.80 -8.61
CA SER A 89 -8.55 -4.73 -9.93
C SER A 89 -7.22 -3.98 -9.89
N VAL A 90 -7.02 -3.08 -8.92
CA VAL A 90 -5.77 -2.34 -8.72
C VAL A 90 -4.56 -3.28 -8.47
N PHE A 91 -4.80 -4.48 -7.95
CA PHE A 91 -3.75 -5.42 -7.62
C PHE A 91 -3.47 -6.49 -8.70
N VAL A 92 -4.02 -6.36 -9.91
CA VAL A 92 -3.86 -7.39 -10.94
C VAL A 92 -2.39 -7.69 -11.28
N LEU A 93 -1.55 -6.65 -11.35
CA LEU A 93 -0.13 -6.80 -11.63
C LEU A 93 0.64 -7.36 -10.42
N LEU A 94 0.34 -6.88 -9.21
CA LEU A 94 0.94 -7.41 -7.98
C LEU A 94 0.58 -8.89 -7.79
N ARG A 95 -0.68 -9.27 -7.97
CA ARG A 95 -1.12 -10.68 -7.90
C ARG A 95 -0.35 -11.56 -8.88
N ARG A 96 -0.22 -11.10 -10.13
CA ARG A 96 0.55 -11.81 -11.16
C ARG A 96 2.01 -11.98 -10.75
N SER A 97 2.64 -10.90 -10.26
CA SER A 97 4.02 -10.95 -9.78
C SER A 97 4.20 -11.93 -8.62
N LEU A 98 3.32 -11.89 -7.62
CA LEU A 98 3.37 -12.81 -6.48
C LEU A 98 3.19 -14.27 -6.92
N ALA A 99 2.24 -14.54 -7.82
CA ALA A 99 1.98 -15.89 -8.35
C ALA A 99 3.18 -16.44 -9.13
N GLN A 100 3.84 -15.64 -9.95
CA GLN A 100 5.04 -16.02 -10.70
C GLN A 100 6.21 -16.42 -9.79
N HIS A 101 6.20 -15.96 -8.53
CA HIS A 101 7.23 -16.28 -7.53
C HIS A 101 6.75 -17.26 -6.44
N GLY A 102 5.79 -18.11 -6.79
CA GLY A 102 5.34 -19.21 -5.94
C GLY A 102 4.36 -18.81 -4.82
N ARG A 103 3.81 -17.59 -4.82
CA ARG A 103 2.74 -17.18 -3.91
C ARG A 103 1.39 -17.32 -4.59
N HIS A 104 0.86 -18.53 -4.64
CA HIS A 104 -0.39 -18.85 -5.35
C HIS A 104 -1.65 -18.57 -4.51
N ARG A 105 -1.50 -18.43 -3.18
CA ARG A 105 -2.60 -18.13 -2.26
C ARG A 105 -2.69 -16.63 -2.03
N VAL A 106 -3.21 -15.91 -3.03
CA VAL A 106 -3.39 -14.45 -2.96
C VAL A 106 -4.88 -14.14 -3.12
N GLU A 107 -5.47 -13.58 -2.09
CA GLU A 107 -6.89 -13.21 -2.05
C GLU A 107 -7.05 -11.69 -1.88
N SER A 108 -8.14 -11.15 -2.39
CA SER A 108 -8.46 -9.74 -2.23
C SER A 108 -9.79 -9.60 -1.50
N LEU A 109 -9.80 -8.81 -0.45
CA LEU A 109 -11.06 -8.45 0.21
C LEU A 109 -11.65 -7.23 -0.51
N ASN A 110 -12.85 -7.41 -1.07
CA ASN A 110 -13.68 -6.29 -1.50
C ASN A 110 -14.55 -5.83 -0.34
N TYR A 111 -14.46 -4.57 0.00
CA TYR A 111 -15.35 -3.88 0.93
C TYR A 111 -15.89 -2.63 0.24
N SER A 112 -17.05 -2.13 0.68
CA SER A 112 -17.60 -0.91 0.13
C SER A 112 -17.23 0.28 1.02
N PRO A 113 -16.33 1.16 0.59
CA PRO A 113 -16.03 2.37 1.35
C PRO A 113 -17.23 3.30 1.52
N LEU A 114 -18.28 3.12 0.70
CA LEU A 114 -19.50 3.92 0.76
C LEU A 114 -20.46 3.48 1.87
N THR A 115 -20.37 2.23 2.32
CA THR A 115 -21.31 1.64 3.28
C THR A 115 -20.67 1.18 4.59
N CYS A 116 -19.35 1.10 4.65
CA CYS A 116 -18.60 0.71 5.84
C CYS A 116 -17.77 1.89 6.36
N ASP A 117 -17.53 1.94 7.65
CA ASP A 117 -16.44 2.71 8.24
C ASP A 117 -15.17 1.84 8.41
N ILE A 118 -14.06 2.45 8.83
CA ILE A 118 -12.78 1.75 8.94
C ILE A 118 -12.85 0.63 10.00
N ARG A 119 -13.53 0.83 11.11
CA ARG A 119 -13.65 -0.17 12.19
C ARG A 119 -14.46 -1.38 11.71
N THR A 120 -15.60 -1.14 11.10
CA THR A 120 -16.43 -2.21 10.49
C THR A 120 -15.68 -2.97 9.40
N ALA A 121 -14.93 -2.26 8.54
CA ALA A 121 -14.11 -2.91 7.51
C ALA A 121 -12.97 -3.75 8.11
N ALA A 122 -12.38 -3.31 9.23
CA ALA A 122 -11.36 -4.07 9.95
C ALA A 122 -11.94 -5.36 10.59
N GLU A 123 -13.16 -5.33 11.10
CA GLU A 123 -13.85 -6.53 11.57
C GLU A 123 -14.15 -7.52 10.42
N LEU A 124 -14.57 -6.99 9.25
CA LEU A 124 -14.76 -7.80 8.04
C LEU A 124 -13.45 -8.46 7.61
N LEU A 125 -12.34 -7.73 7.65
CA LEU A 125 -11.01 -8.27 7.39
C LEU A 125 -10.67 -9.39 8.36
N GLY A 126 -10.91 -9.20 9.65
CA GLY A 126 -10.65 -10.23 10.66
C GLY A 126 -11.40 -11.53 10.37
N ARG A 127 -12.71 -11.45 10.08
CA ARG A 127 -13.50 -12.63 9.69
C ARG A 127 -12.98 -13.31 8.42
N HIS A 128 -12.56 -12.51 7.44
CA HIS A 128 -12.01 -13.03 6.18
C HIS A 128 -10.68 -13.76 6.40
N ILE A 129 -9.80 -13.20 7.25
CA ILE A 129 -8.51 -13.82 7.61
C ILE A 129 -8.74 -15.15 8.34
N GLU A 130 -9.66 -15.22 9.30
CA GLU A 130 -9.97 -16.48 9.98
C GLU A 130 -10.44 -17.56 8.98
N GLN A 131 -11.33 -17.21 8.05
CA GLN A 131 -11.77 -18.13 6.98
C GLN A 131 -10.62 -18.61 6.10
N ILE A 132 -9.63 -17.73 5.82
CA ILE A 132 -8.42 -18.10 5.05
C ILE A 132 -7.59 -19.10 5.88
N CYS A 133 -7.33 -18.79 7.13
CA CYS A 133 -6.56 -19.66 8.03
C CYS A 133 -7.19 -21.05 8.15
N GLU A 134 -8.50 -21.12 8.43
CA GLU A 134 -9.24 -22.37 8.50
C GLU A 134 -9.17 -23.20 7.20
N ARG A 135 -9.37 -22.53 6.05
CA ARG A 135 -9.36 -23.20 4.76
C ARG A 135 -7.98 -23.65 4.31
N THR A 136 -6.94 -22.91 4.66
CA THR A 136 -5.57 -23.17 4.19
C THR A 136 -4.71 -23.96 5.18
N GLY A 137 -5.16 -24.09 6.42
CA GLY A 137 -4.37 -24.65 7.52
C GLY A 137 -3.16 -23.78 7.92
N SER A 138 -3.17 -22.50 7.52
CA SER A 138 -2.09 -21.57 7.85
C SER A 138 -2.44 -20.79 9.11
N ASP A 139 -1.53 -20.73 10.08
CA ASP A 139 -1.75 -19.98 11.32
C ASP A 139 -1.70 -18.47 11.11
N ARG A 140 -1.01 -18.01 10.09
CA ARG A 140 -0.77 -16.58 9.82
C ARG A 140 -0.85 -16.26 8.33
N VAL A 141 -1.18 -15.01 8.05
CA VAL A 141 -1.24 -14.42 6.71
C VAL A 141 -0.30 -13.22 6.60
N ASP A 142 0.03 -12.83 5.38
CA ASP A 142 0.60 -11.53 5.06
C ASP A 142 -0.51 -10.64 4.52
N VAL A 143 -0.44 -9.33 4.79
CA VAL A 143 -1.44 -8.35 4.33
C VAL A 143 -0.73 -7.26 3.55
N VAL A 144 -1.30 -6.87 2.39
CA VAL A 144 -0.86 -5.69 1.63
C VAL A 144 -2.05 -4.76 1.46
N GLY A 145 -1.95 -3.55 2.00
CA GLY A 145 -3.01 -2.54 1.95
C GLY A 145 -2.57 -1.30 1.18
N HIS A 146 -3.39 -0.85 0.22
CA HIS A 146 -3.20 0.42 -0.47
C HIS A 146 -4.06 1.50 0.17
N SER A 147 -3.47 2.66 0.48
CA SER A 147 -4.18 3.83 0.97
C SER A 147 -5.09 3.51 2.18
N LEU A 148 -6.40 3.70 2.07
CA LEU A 148 -7.40 3.32 3.07
C LEU A 148 -7.28 1.86 3.52
N GLY A 149 -6.98 0.94 2.60
CA GLY A 149 -6.82 -0.49 2.91
C GLY A 149 -5.71 -0.75 3.93
N GLY A 150 -4.66 0.05 3.92
CA GLY A 150 -3.59 -0.02 4.92
C GLY A 150 -4.03 0.45 6.30
N LEU A 151 -4.90 1.48 6.40
CA LEU A 151 -5.48 1.91 7.70
C LEU A 151 -6.41 0.84 8.28
N ILE A 152 -7.24 0.21 7.44
CA ILE A 152 -8.12 -0.89 7.85
C ILE A 152 -7.28 -2.04 8.42
N ALA A 153 -6.24 -2.44 7.70
CA ALA A 153 -5.36 -3.52 8.15
C ALA A 153 -4.61 -3.17 9.44
N ARG A 154 -4.09 -1.93 9.53
CA ARG A 154 -3.42 -1.47 10.74
C ARG A 154 -4.37 -1.44 11.94
N TYR A 155 -5.61 -0.99 11.76
CA TYR A 155 -6.61 -0.98 12.82
C TYR A 155 -6.92 -2.41 13.31
N TYR A 156 -7.11 -3.34 12.37
CA TYR A 156 -7.30 -4.76 12.71
C TYR A 156 -6.13 -5.30 13.54
N VAL A 157 -4.90 -5.05 13.10
CA VAL A 157 -3.70 -5.54 13.78
C VAL A 157 -3.57 -4.96 15.18
N GLN A 158 -3.68 -3.63 15.33
CA GLN A 158 -3.40 -2.95 16.59
C GLN A 158 -4.55 -2.98 17.59
N ARG A 159 -5.82 -3.01 17.13
CA ARG A 159 -7.00 -2.79 17.96
C ARG A 159 -7.93 -4.00 18.08
N LEU A 160 -7.86 -4.91 17.12
CA LEU A 160 -8.74 -6.10 17.11
C LEU A 160 -7.96 -7.41 17.32
N GLY A 161 -6.71 -7.34 17.77
CA GLY A 161 -5.87 -8.50 18.06
C GLY A 161 -5.40 -9.25 16.81
N GLY A 162 -5.42 -8.60 15.65
CA GLY A 162 -4.99 -9.16 14.38
C GLY A 162 -3.49 -9.47 14.29
N ASP A 163 -2.67 -8.95 15.22
CA ASP A 163 -1.24 -9.25 15.32
C ASP A 163 -0.95 -10.75 15.53
N ARG A 164 -1.92 -11.52 16.02
CA ARG A 164 -1.82 -12.97 16.15
C ARG A 164 -1.88 -13.68 14.80
N ARG A 165 -2.63 -13.11 13.84
CA ARG A 165 -2.88 -13.67 12.51
C ARG A 165 -2.04 -13.03 11.41
N VAL A 166 -1.72 -11.73 11.53
CA VAL A 166 -0.92 -11.02 10.52
C VAL A 166 0.56 -11.10 10.87
N ARG A 167 1.34 -11.77 10.01
CA ARG A 167 2.79 -11.86 10.13
C ARG A 167 3.44 -10.55 9.70
N THR A 168 3.12 -10.12 8.48
CA THR A 168 3.66 -8.91 7.87
C THR A 168 2.52 -8.07 7.33
N LEU A 169 2.52 -6.79 7.65
CA LEU A 169 1.63 -5.79 7.07
C LEU A 169 2.45 -4.82 6.21
N VAL A 170 2.24 -4.90 4.90
CA VAL A 170 2.80 -3.95 3.94
C VAL A 170 1.74 -2.91 3.60
N THR A 171 2.09 -1.63 3.66
CA THR A 171 1.21 -0.52 3.31
C THR A 171 1.80 0.32 2.19
N LEU A 172 0.95 0.80 1.29
CA LEU A 172 1.31 1.57 0.11
C LEU A 172 0.57 2.91 0.15
N GLY A 173 1.26 4.01 0.36
CA GLY A 173 0.67 5.34 0.43
C GLY A 173 -0.50 5.42 1.43
N THR A 174 -0.35 4.84 2.61
CA THR A 174 -1.41 4.82 3.64
C THR A 174 -1.25 5.99 4.59
N PRO A 175 -2.31 6.79 4.84
CA PRO A 175 -2.22 7.96 5.71
C PRO A 175 -2.22 7.56 7.20
N HIS A 176 -1.09 7.04 7.69
CA HIS A 176 -0.94 6.51 9.06
C HIS A 176 -1.11 7.57 10.16
N ALA A 177 -0.80 8.84 9.85
CA ALA A 177 -1.05 10.00 10.71
C ALA A 177 -2.25 10.84 10.26
N GLY A 178 -3.00 10.36 9.26
CA GLY A 178 -4.07 11.08 8.60
C GLY A 178 -3.58 11.98 7.47
N THR A 179 -4.48 12.43 6.60
CA THR A 179 -4.17 13.37 5.50
C THR A 179 -5.14 14.53 5.45
N ARG A 180 -4.64 15.71 5.04
CA ARG A 180 -5.44 16.92 4.85
C ARG A 180 -6.09 16.99 3.46
N VAL A 181 -5.68 16.15 2.51
CA VAL A 181 -6.12 16.19 1.11
C VAL A 181 -7.55 15.66 0.90
N ALA A 182 -8.25 15.24 1.92
CA ALA A 182 -9.62 14.71 1.83
C ALA A 182 -10.77 15.74 1.97
N PRO A 183 -10.71 16.98 1.38
CA PRO A 183 -11.68 18.04 1.70
C PRO A 183 -13.00 17.94 0.96
N LEU A 184 -13.03 17.35 -0.25
CA LEU A 184 -14.22 17.40 -1.11
C LEU A 184 -15.33 16.41 -0.70
N ALA A 185 -15.01 15.37 0.08
CA ALA A 185 -15.97 14.38 0.57
C ALA A 185 -16.19 14.49 2.08
N ASN A 186 -16.19 15.70 2.63
CA ASN A 186 -16.27 15.97 4.08
C ASN A 186 -17.46 15.33 4.80
N ALA A 187 -18.54 15.03 4.08
CA ALA A 187 -19.72 14.37 4.63
C ALA A 187 -19.51 12.86 4.87
N HIS A 188 -18.55 12.22 4.18
CA HIS A 188 -18.41 10.77 4.26
C HIS A 188 -17.70 10.33 5.55
N PRO A 189 -18.23 9.36 6.33
CA PRO A 189 -17.63 8.92 7.58
C PRO A 189 -16.17 8.47 7.46
N ILE A 190 -15.83 7.66 6.47
CA ILE A 190 -14.47 7.17 6.21
C ILE A 190 -13.50 8.31 5.96
N VAL A 191 -13.91 9.34 5.19
CA VAL A 191 -13.06 10.50 4.91
C VAL A 191 -12.74 11.27 6.19
N ARG A 192 -13.72 11.42 7.08
CA ARG A 192 -13.51 12.03 8.39
C ARG A 192 -12.55 11.22 9.25
N GLN A 193 -12.62 9.88 9.20
CA GLN A 193 -11.71 9.00 9.93
C GLN A 193 -10.26 9.07 9.43
N MET A 194 -10.04 9.40 8.14
CA MET A 194 -8.69 9.58 7.57
C MET A 194 -8.07 10.95 7.87
N ARG A 195 -8.76 11.87 8.54
CA ARG A 195 -8.20 13.18 8.88
C ARG A 195 -7.18 13.09 9.99
N PRO A 196 -6.17 13.98 9.98
CA PRO A 196 -5.28 14.14 11.11
C PRO A 196 -6.07 14.39 12.40
N ARG A 197 -5.66 13.75 13.48
CA ARG A 197 -6.32 13.85 14.81
C ARG A 197 -7.77 13.37 14.87
N SER A 198 -8.27 12.63 13.87
CA SER A 198 -9.54 11.93 14.02
C SER A 198 -9.46 10.93 15.19
N GLU A 199 -10.60 10.56 15.76
CA GLU A 199 -10.64 9.53 16.82
C GLU A 199 -9.90 8.27 16.42
N LEU A 200 -10.09 7.81 15.17
CA LEU A 200 -9.42 6.61 14.65
C LEU A 200 -7.90 6.78 14.65
N ILE A 201 -7.37 7.92 14.20
CA ILE A 201 -5.92 8.17 14.19
C ILE A 201 -5.39 8.28 15.64
N GLN A 202 -6.17 8.85 16.56
CA GLN A 202 -5.82 8.88 17.98
C GLN A 202 -5.81 7.48 18.60
N GLU A 203 -6.78 6.62 18.26
CA GLU A 203 -6.77 5.22 18.68
C GLU A 203 -5.53 4.47 18.17
N LEU A 204 -5.12 4.70 16.91
CA LEU A 204 -3.92 4.10 16.33
C LEU A 204 -2.61 4.62 16.94
N ALA A 205 -2.63 5.77 17.60
CA ALA A 205 -1.50 6.32 18.35
C ALA A 205 -1.41 5.79 19.78
N GLN A 206 -2.44 5.11 20.30
CA GLN A 206 -2.42 4.53 21.66
C GLN A 206 -1.44 3.36 21.74
N PRO A 207 -0.90 3.05 22.95
CA PRO A 207 0.01 1.94 23.14
C PRO A 207 -0.47 0.62 22.56
N ALA A 208 0.44 -0.13 21.95
CA ALA A 208 0.19 -1.46 21.36
C ALA A 208 1.32 -2.44 21.81
N PRO A 209 1.53 -2.61 23.12
CA PRO A 209 2.64 -3.40 23.64
C PRO A 209 2.53 -4.85 23.19
N GLY A 210 3.67 -5.43 22.81
CA GLY A 210 3.73 -6.84 22.40
C GLY A 210 3.15 -7.14 21.02
N CYS A 211 2.86 -6.13 20.19
CA CYS A 211 2.43 -6.33 18.80
C CYS A 211 3.51 -7.11 18.01
N ARG A 212 3.12 -8.27 17.46
CA ARG A 212 4.01 -9.22 16.82
C ARG A 212 4.13 -9.06 15.31
N THR A 213 3.28 -8.23 14.72
CA THR A 213 3.29 -7.97 13.28
C THR A 213 4.50 -7.11 12.90
N TYR A 214 5.16 -7.45 11.82
CA TYR A 214 6.16 -6.60 11.18
C TYR A 214 5.50 -5.69 10.17
N PHE A 215 5.77 -4.39 10.25
CA PHE A 215 5.16 -3.37 9.39
C PHE A 215 6.18 -2.85 8.39
N VAL A 216 5.78 -2.73 7.12
CA VAL A 216 6.58 -2.06 6.10
C VAL A 216 5.70 -1.05 5.36
N SER A 217 6.03 0.23 5.47
CA SER A 217 5.29 1.28 4.79
C SER A 217 6.07 1.83 3.60
N PHE A 218 5.51 1.67 2.41
CA PHE A 218 6.01 2.34 1.20
C PHE A 218 5.33 3.70 1.06
N TRP A 219 6.12 4.76 1.02
CA TRP A 219 5.66 6.13 0.84
C TRP A 219 6.38 6.82 -0.30
N SER A 220 5.75 7.77 -0.96
CA SER A 220 6.31 8.43 -2.14
C SER A 220 6.46 9.93 -1.96
N ASP A 221 7.54 10.47 -2.53
CA ASP A 221 7.80 11.91 -2.59
C ASP A 221 6.91 12.67 -3.60
N LEU A 222 6.17 11.95 -4.45
CA LEU A 222 5.21 12.52 -5.39
C LEU A 222 3.76 12.09 -5.10
N ASP A 223 3.49 11.66 -3.87
CA ASP A 223 2.13 11.29 -3.45
C ASP A 223 1.32 12.54 -3.07
N HIS A 224 0.48 13.01 -3.99
CA HIS A 224 -0.37 14.19 -3.78
C HIS A 224 -1.59 13.95 -2.87
N VAL A 225 -1.84 12.71 -2.48
CA VAL A 225 -2.92 12.35 -1.56
C VAL A 225 -2.44 12.42 -0.10
N MET A 226 -1.13 12.35 0.11
CA MET A 226 -0.52 12.47 1.43
C MET A 226 -0.13 13.92 1.71
N ASP A 227 -0.73 14.51 2.76
CA ASP A 227 -0.39 15.85 3.25
C ASP A 227 -0.43 15.87 4.79
N PRO A 228 0.73 15.98 5.45
CA PRO A 228 2.10 15.95 4.90
C PRO A 228 2.48 14.58 4.34
N LEU A 229 3.51 14.50 3.48
CA LEU A 229 3.98 13.25 2.86
C LEU A 229 4.38 12.20 3.88
N GLU A 230 5.01 12.61 4.97
CA GLU A 230 5.47 11.78 6.09
C GLU A 230 4.30 11.13 6.85
N SER A 231 3.07 11.60 6.62
CA SER A 231 1.87 10.94 7.18
C SER A 231 1.69 9.50 6.71
N ALA A 232 2.36 9.13 5.63
CA ALA A 232 2.43 7.74 5.17
C ALA A 232 3.49 6.90 5.90
N CYS A 233 4.36 7.50 6.72
CA CYS A 233 5.29 6.77 7.57
C CYS A 233 4.59 6.26 8.84
N ILE A 234 5.02 5.09 9.31
CA ILE A 234 4.60 4.56 10.61
C ILE A 234 5.63 5.00 11.66
N GLU A 235 5.20 5.89 12.54
CA GLU A 235 5.96 6.34 13.71
C GLU A 235 5.18 5.93 14.97
N HIS A 236 5.58 4.82 15.58
CA HIS A 236 4.91 4.29 16.76
C HIS A 236 5.91 3.48 17.61
N PRO A 237 6.06 3.77 18.89
CA PRO A 237 7.12 3.18 19.73
C PRO A 237 7.00 1.66 19.90
N ASP A 238 5.78 1.13 19.87
CA ASP A 238 5.53 -0.30 20.12
C ASP A 238 5.48 -1.15 18.86
N LEU A 239 5.59 -0.55 17.65
CA LEU A 239 5.51 -1.27 16.39
C LEU A 239 6.89 -1.50 15.79
N LYS A 240 7.14 -2.72 15.33
CA LYS A 240 8.29 -3.04 14.50
C LYS A 240 8.01 -2.56 13.07
N ALA A 241 8.43 -1.35 12.72
CA ALA A 241 8.08 -0.71 11.46
C ALA A 241 9.31 -0.26 10.68
N GLU A 242 9.29 -0.49 9.37
CA GLU A 242 10.23 0.04 8.39
C GLU A 242 9.50 0.94 7.40
N ASN A 243 10.05 2.12 7.11
CA ASN A 243 9.50 3.07 6.16
C ASN A 243 10.40 3.16 4.93
N ILE A 244 9.90 2.71 3.78
CA ILE A 244 10.63 2.65 2.51
C ILE A 244 10.15 3.78 1.60
N ARG A 245 11.08 4.67 1.24
CA ARG A 245 10.80 5.75 0.29
C ARG A 245 10.83 5.24 -1.13
N VAL A 246 9.84 5.64 -1.92
CA VAL A 246 9.75 5.43 -3.36
C VAL A 246 9.81 6.79 -4.04
N SER A 247 10.65 6.96 -5.06
CA SER A 247 10.81 8.25 -5.73
C SER A 247 10.18 8.26 -7.11
N GLY A 248 9.57 9.39 -7.48
CA GLY A 248 9.07 9.61 -8.85
C GLY A 248 7.75 8.90 -9.18
N ILE A 249 7.05 8.33 -8.21
CA ILE A 249 5.83 7.53 -8.40
C ILE A 249 4.69 8.20 -7.62
N GLY A 250 3.54 8.42 -8.26
CA GLY A 250 2.35 8.96 -7.60
C GLY A 250 1.57 7.93 -6.79
N HIS A 251 0.50 8.37 -6.13
CA HIS A 251 -0.31 7.57 -5.20
C HIS A 251 -0.93 6.32 -5.85
N LEU A 252 -1.63 6.51 -6.97
CA LEU A 252 -2.33 5.42 -7.67
C LEU A 252 -1.38 4.44 -8.36
N ALA A 253 -0.16 4.88 -8.66
CA ALA A 253 0.85 4.07 -9.31
C ALA A 253 1.58 3.11 -8.35
N LEU A 254 1.57 3.36 -7.03
CA LEU A 254 2.27 2.52 -6.05
C LEU A 254 1.94 1.02 -6.16
N PRO A 255 0.67 0.58 -6.20
CA PRO A 255 0.34 -0.85 -6.28
C PRO A 255 0.61 -1.46 -7.66
N LEU A 256 0.84 -0.63 -8.69
CA LEU A 256 1.03 -1.06 -10.08
C LEU A 256 2.50 -1.07 -10.49
N HIS A 257 3.37 -0.40 -9.75
CA HIS A 257 4.75 -0.20 -10.15
C HIS A 257 5.59 -1.49 -9.97
N PRO A 258 6.32 -1.96 -11.02
CA PRO A 258 7.05 -3.22 -10.96
C PRO A 258 8.13 -3.27 -9.87
N ALA A 259 8.85 -2.15 -9.63
CA ALA A 259 9.87 -2.08 -8.59
C ALA A 259 9.25 -2.21 -7.19
N VAL A 260 8.08 -1.57 -6.95
CA VAL A 260 7.33 -1.72 -5.69
C VAL A 260 6.85 -3.16 -5.51
N ALA A 261 6.28 -3.78 -6.55
CA ALA A 261 5.85 -5.17 -6.51
C ALA A 261 7.01 -6.13 -6.18
N ASN A 262 8.20 -5.88 -6.76
CA ASN A 262 9.40 -6.66 -6.46
C ASN A 262 9.88 -6.46 -5.01
N SER A 263 9.88 -5.23 -4.52
CA SER A 263 10.25 -4.92 -3.12
C SER A 263 9.26 -5.56 -2.13
N ILE A 264 7.96 -5.50 -2.40
CA ILE A 264 6.94 -6.22 -1.61
C ILE A 264 7.26 -7.70 -1.53
N ARG A 265 7.56 -8.33 -2.67
CA ARG A 265 7.92 -9.75 -2.73
C ARG A 265 9.12 -10.05 -1.84
N LEU A 266 10.19 -9.25 -1.95
CA LEU A 266 11.39 -9.42 -1.13
C LEU A 266 11.08 -9.31 0.36
N VAL A 267 10.34 -8.30 0.77
CA VAL A 267 9.89 -8.12 2.16
C VAL A 267 9.14 -9.36 2.65
N LEU A 268 8.17 -9.85 1.87
CA LEU A 268 7.38 -11.01 2.25
C LEU A 268 8.21 -12.32 2.29
N ASP A 269 9.32 -12.40 1.56
CA ASP A 269 10.18 -13.58 1.53
C ASP A 269 11.28 -13.54 2.62
N THR A 270 11.69 -12.36 3.08
CA THR A 270 12.77 -12.20 4.08
C THR A 270 12.29 -12.29 5.52
N VAL A 271 11.06 -11.91 5.82
CA VAL A 271 10.51 -11.98 7.18
C VAL A 271 10.27 -13.44 7.56
N ARG A 272 11.11 -13.99 8.44
CA ARG A 272 10.95 -15.35 9.00
C ARG A 272 10.22 -15.30 10.34
N PRO A 273 9.42 -16.32 10.69
CA PRO A 273 8.93 -16.48 12.05
C PRO A 273 10.13 -16.67 12.98
N GLY A 274 10.38 -15.69 13.85
CA GLY A 274 11.48 -15.77 14.84
C GLY A 274 12.64 -14.81 14.64
N ASP A 275 12.71 -14.04 13.57
CA ASP A 275 13.70 -12.97 13.45
C ASP A 275 13.40 -11.88 14.49
N GLU A 276 13.98 -12.05 15.67
CA GLU A 276 14.15 -10.95 16.63
C GLU A 276 15.06 -9.92 15.95
N ALA A 277 14.46 -8.77 15.66
CA ALA A 277 15.00 -7.73 14.81
C ALA A 277 16.44 -7.32 15.21
N GLY A 278 17.39 -7.71 14.39
CA GLY A 278 18.59 -6.92 14.18
C GLY A 278 18.19 -5.67 13.40
N ALA A 279 18.29 -4.51 14.03
CA ALA A 279 18.05 -3.22 13.41
C ALA A 279 18.99 -3.01 12.23
N HIS A 280 18.54 -3.28 11.04
CA HIS A 280 19.17 -2.77 9.83
C HIS A 280 18.58 -1.40 9.48
N THR A 281 19.18 -0.36 10.04
CA THR A 281 19.05 1.03 9.58
C THR A 281 19.78 1.19 8.23
N GLY A 282 19.29 0.54 7.21
CA GLY A 282 19.71 0.74 5.84
C GLY A 282 18.49 1.22 5.06
N GLY A 283 18.37 2.54 4.85
CA GLY A 283 17.30 3.10 4.04
C GLY A 283 17.36 2.54 2.62
N LEU A 284 16.51 1.56 2.32
CA LEU A 284 16.27 1.11 0.97
C LEU A 284 15.52 2.21 0.23
N THR A 285 16.17 2.84 -0.74
CA THR A 285 15.53 3.76 -1.68
C THR A 285 15.26 2.98 -2.96
N VAL A 286 14.00 2.91 -3.36
CA VAL A 286 13.60 2.33 -4.64
C VAL A 286 13.55 3.48 -5.65
N ALA A 287 14.46 3.44 -6.63
CA ALA A 287 14.54 4.42 -7.72
C ALA A 287 13.69 3.98 -8.92
#